data_2ae787e1d1852beec6a6b81c4751d335
#
_entry.id   2ae787e1d1852beec6a6b81c4751d335
#
_cell.length_a   1.000
_cell.length_b   1.000
_cell.length_c   1.000
_cell.angle_alpha   90.00
_cell.angle_beta   90.00
_cell.angle_gamma   90.00
#
_symmetry.space_group_name_H-M   'P 1'
#
loop_
_entity.id
_entity.type
_entity.pdbx_description
1 polymer ?
#
loop_
_entity_poly.entity_id
_entity_poly.type
_entity_poly.pdbx_seq_one_letter_code
_entity_poly.pdbx_strand_id
1 'polypeptide(L)'
;GPEIRLRDFEGGKVELVSGQQFVLTTEEIMGTAERATISYKNLKNDINVGTTILIDDGLIEMTVEEIKGEDIVCKVINGGFVSNHKGVNVPGAILSMPYISEVDLADIVFGVEHGFDFIAASFVRTREDIQEVRKIVEDRGSKIKIIAKIENMQGIQNLEEIINVADGIMVARGDMGVEIPLEEVPILQKKMIKMAVAQ
;
A
#
# COMPACT_ATOMS: atom_id res chain seq x y z
N GLY A 1 -0.32 -0.50 -8.28
CA GLY A 1 -0.88 0.49 -7.35
C GLY A 1 0.18 0.99 -6.37
N PRO A 2 -0.13 2.04 -5.59
CA PRO A 2 0.84 2.70 -4.72
C PRO A 2 1.31 1.77 -3.60
N GLU A 3 2.60 1.50 -3.55
CA GLU A 3 3.23 0.67 -2.55
C GLU A 3 4.49 1.33 -2.02
N ILE A 4 4.63 1.35 -0.69
CA ILE A 4 5.84 1.85 -0.03
C ILE A 4 6.69 0.66 0.37
N ARG A 5 7.99 0.69 0.05
CA ARG A 5 8.94 -0.36 0.41
C ARG A 5 10.20 0.22 1.01
N LEU A 6 10.84 -0.54 1.89
CA LEU A 6 12.22 -0.32 2.28
C LEU A 6 13.17 -0.66 1.11
N ARG A 7 14.35 -0.08 1.14
CA ARG A 7 15.45 -0.41 0.23
C ARG A 7 16.36 -1.48 0.84
N ASP A 8 17.58 -1.59 0.34
CA ASP A 8 18.53 -2.62 0.74
C ASP A 8 19.16 -2.34 2.11
N PHE A 9 19.45 -3.42 2.85
CA PHE A 9 20.13 -3.40 4.14
C PHE A 9 21.53 -4.01 4.04
N GLU A 10 22.45 -3.55 4.87
CA GLU A 10 23.74 -4.20 5.08
C GLU A 10 23.53 -5.65 5.50
N GLY A 11 24.18 -6.59 4.84
CA GLY A 11 24.01 -8.02 5.08
C GLY A 11 22.62 -8.58 4.75
N GLY A 12 21.74 -7.78 4.09
CA GLY A 12 20.42 -8.19 3.61
C GLY A 12 19.31 -8.20 4.64
N LYS A 13 19.63 -8.15 5.94
CA LYS A 13 18.66 -8.05 7.05
C LYS A 13 19.31 -7.50 8.32
N VAL A 14 18.50 -6.85 9.14
CA VAL A 14 18.89 -6.34 10.46
C VAL A 14 17.83 -6.70 11.50
N GLU A 15 18.18 -6.66 12.77
CA GLU A 15 17.23 -6.82 13.87
C GLU A 15 16.90 -5.46 14.47
N LEU A 16 15.61 -5.17 14.66
CA LEU A 16 15.09 -4.01 15.38
C LEU A 16 14.58 -4.45 16.74
N VAL A 17 15.00 -3.74 17.79
CA VAL A 17 14.63 -4.06 19.16
C VAL A 17 13.53 -3.10 19.64
N SER A 18 12.53 -3.64 20.33
CA SER A 18 11.46 -2.84 20.94
C SER A 18 12.03 -1.75 21.85
N GLY A 19 11.53 -0.53 21.70
CA GLY A 19 11.97 0.64 22.45
C GLY A 19 13.12 1.44 21.80
N GLN A 20 13.82 0.89 20.79
CA GLN A 20 14.85 1.66 20.08
C GLN A 20 14.24 2.72 19.19
N GLN A 21 15.03 3.70 18.81
CA GLN A 21 14.75 4.57 17.69
C GLN A 21 15.15 3.93 16.37
N PHE A 22 14.37 4.19 15.33
CA PHE A 22 14.68 3.81 13.96
C PHE A 22 14.27 4.94 13.01
N VAL A 23 15.13 5.27 12.08
CA VAL A 23 14.90 6.39 11.15
C VAL A 23 14.56 5.87 9.76
N LEU A 24 13.39 6.25 9.27
CA LEU A 24 13.05 6.11 7.86
C LEU A 24 13.45 7.40 7.13
N THR A 25 14.17 7.27 6.03
CA THR A 25 14.67 8.43 5.28
C THR A 25 14.39 8.32 3.80
N THR A 26 14.34 9.46 3.12
CA THR A 26 14.28 9.52 1.66
C THR A 26 15.65 9.63 1.01
N GLU A 27 16.71 9.77 1.80
CA GLU A 27 18.09 9.69 1.31
C GLU A 27 18.43 8.26 0.90
N GLU A 28 19.14 8.12 -0.23
CA GLU A 28 19.57 6.80 -0.72
C GLU A 28 20.79 6.33 0.08
N ILE A 29 20.54 5.42 1.02
CA ILE A 29 21.58 4.83 1.88
C ILE A 29 21.43 3.31 1.90
N MET A 30 22.49 2.62 2.26
CA MET A 30 22.42 1.23 2.70
C MET A 30 21.84 1.18 4.12
N GLY A 31 20.74 0.45 4.30
CA GLY A 31 20.05 0.37 5.59
C GLY A 31 20.87 -0.35 6.66
N THR A 32 20.69 0.08 7.90
CA THR A 32 21.30 -0.50 9.11
C THR A 32 20.22 -0.77 10.15
N ALA A 33 20.59 -1.21 11.34
CA ALA A 33 19.64 -1.33 12.46
C ALA A 33 19.16 0.01 13.02
N GLU A 34 19.70 1.12 12.55
CA GLU A 34 19.36 2.48 13.02
C GLU A 34 18.59 3.29 11.99
N ARG A 35 18.80 3.04 10.69
CA ARG A 35 18.28 3.89 9.61
C ARG A 35 18.10 3.11 8.31
N ALA A 36 17.02 3.37 7.56
CA ALA A 36 16.80 2.78 6.25
C ALA A 36 16.07 3.73 5.29
N THR A 37 16.34 3.56 3.99
CA THR A 37 15.67 4.29 2.91
C THR A 37 14.27 3.71 2.65
N ILE A 38 13.29 4.60 2.44
CA ILE A 38 11.95 4.25 1.93
C ILE A 38 11.78 4.69 0.48
N SER A 39 10.96 3.95 -0.28
CA SER A 39 10.70 4.25 -1.69
C SER A 39 9.87 5.52 -1.92
N TYR A 40 8.99 5.88 -0.98
CA TYR A 40 8.07 7.01 -1.12
C TYR A 40 8.61 8.27 -0.46
N LYS A 41 9.14 9.17 -1.29
CA LYS A 41 9.84 10.39 -0.83
C LYS A 41 8.93 11.42 -0.16
N ASN A 42 7.62 11.41 -0.45
CA ASN A 42 6.68 12.39 0.11
C ASN A 42 5.99 11.93 1.40
N LEU A 43 6.32 10.74 1.93
CA LEU A 43 5.68 10.19 3.12
C LEU A 43 5.68 11.17 4.29
N LYS A 44 6.77 11.87 4.51
CA LYS A 44 6.92 12.88 5.57
C LYS A 44 5.87 14.00 5.57
N ASN A 45 5.28 14.28 4.39
CA ASN A 45 4.24 15.32 4.25
C ASN A 45 2.82 14.76 4.43
N ASP A 46 2.66 13.44 4.32
CA ASP A 46 1.37 12.76 4.40
C ASP A 46 1.06 12.22 5.81
N ILE A 47 2.05 12.30 6.73
CA ILE A 47 1.94 11.75 8.09
C ILE A 47 2.27 12.80 9.16
N ASN A 48 1.96 12.48 10.40
CA ASN A 48 2.20 13.33 11.56
C ASN A 48 2.90 12.55 12.68
N VAL A 49 3.41 13.26 13.67
CA VAL A 49 3.84 12.68 14.94
C VAL A 49 2.69 11.89 15.55
N GLY A 50 2.97 10.69 16.04
CA GLY A 50 1.98 9.75 16.56
C GLY A 50 1.42 8.79 15.51
N THR A 51 1.73 8.96 14.21
CA THR A 51 1.32 8.02 13.17
C THR A 51 1.97 6.65 13.39
N THR A 52 1.18 5.58 13.28
CA THR A 52 1.68 4.20 13.27
C THR A 52 2.22 3.84 11.90
N ILE A 53 3.39 3.22 11.87
CA ILE A 53 4.01 2.63 10.69
C ILE A 53 4.20 1.14 10.93
N LEU A 54 3.77 0.33 9.98
CA LEU A 54 3.90 -1.12 10.00
C LEU A 54 4.87 -1.57 8.91
N ILE A 55 5.75 -2.53 9.23
CA ILE A 55 6.69 -3.11 8.27
C ILE A 55 6.51 -4.62 8.26
N ASP A 56 6.70 -5.22 7.07
CA ASP A 56 6.62 -6.66 6.85
C ASP A 56 5.27 -7.22 7.32
N ASP A 57 4.19 -6.73 6.71
CA ASP A 57 2.81 -7.15 6.98
C ASP A 57 2.39 -7.01 8.47
N GLY A 58 2.94 -5.98 9.13
CA GLY A 58 2.63 -5.69 10.53
C GLY A 58 3.44 -6.49 11.55
N LEU A 59 4.43 -7.27 11.13
CA LEU A 59 5.34 -7.97 12.05
C LEU A 59 6.17 -6.99 12.89
N ILE A 60 6.50 -5.83 12.32
CA ILE A 60 7.19 -4.75 13.02
C ILE A 60 6.25 -3.55 13.08
N GLU A 61 6.09 -3.00 14.26
CA GLU A 61 5.31 -1.79 14.52
C GLU A 61 6.18 -0.70 15.09
N MET A 62 5.99 0.52 14.59
CA MET A 62 6.64 1.70 15.11
C MET A 62 5.71 2.91 15.09
N THR A 63 6.01 3.89 15.94
CA THR A 63 5.28 5.15 16.02
C THR A 63 6.21 6.31 15.68
N VAL A 64 5.74 7.26 14.88
CA VAL A 64 6.48 8.46 14.52
C VAL A 64 6.61 9.35 15.75
N GLU A 65 7.86 9.68 16.15
CA GLU A 65 8.18 10.60 17.24
C GLU A 65 8.53 12.00 16.74
N GLU A 66 9.22 12.10 15.59
CA GLU A 66 9.65 13.37 15.01
C GLU A 66 9.75 13.27 13.48
N ILE A 67 9.49 14.38 12.79
CA ILE A 67 9.76 14.52 11.35
C ILE A 67 10.74 15.69 11.18
N LYS A 68 11.93 15.42 10.64
CA LYS A 68 13.01 16.40 10.54
C LYS A 68 13.72 16.31 9.18
N GLY A 69 13.48 17.28 8.33
CA GLY A 69 14.05 17.28 6.98
C GLY A 69 13.59 16.08 6.16
N GLU A 70 14.50 15.20 5.79
CA GLU A 70 14.23 13.97 5.05
C GLU A 70 13.99 12.76 5.96
N ASP A 71 14.11 12.95 7.27
CA ASP A 71 14.05 11.88 8.26
C ASP A 71 12.71 11.83 8.98
N ILE A 72 12.18 10.62 9.11
CA ILE A 72 11.05 10.27 9.95
C ILE A 72 11.61 9.44 11.09
N VAL A 73 11.73 10.03 12.27
CA VAL A 73 12.24 9.36 13.47
C VAL A 73 11.09 8.61 14.12
N CYS A 74 11.25 7.31 14.25
CA CYS A 74 10.26 6.42 14.81
C CYS A 74 10.78 5.73 16.08
N LYS A 75 9.87 5.40 16.98
CA LYS A 75 10.10 4.47 18.07
C LYS A 75 9.55 3.11 17.71
N VAL A 76 10.37 2.08 17.80
CA VAL A 76 9.96 0.69 17.59
C VAL A 76 9.12 0.23 18.78
N ILE A 77 7.87 -0.14 18.51
CA ILE A 77 6.92 -0.66 19.49
C ILE A 77 7.06 -2.19 19.56
N ASN A 78 6.92 -2.85 18.41
CA ASN A 78 7.16 -4.26 18.25
C ASN A 78 8.35 -4.48 17.31
N GLY A 79 9.41 -5.10 17.83
CA GLY A 79 10.65 -5.35 17.09
C GLY A 79 10.64 -6.68 16.36
N GLY A 80 11.74 -6.95 15.66
CA GLY A 80 11.94 -8.18 14.89
C GLY A 80 12.96 -8.00 13.78
N PHE A 81 13.14 -9.03 12.96
CA PHE A 81 14.01 -8.96 11.81
C PHE A 81 13.32 -8.27 10.63
N VAL A 82 14.00 -7.29 10.05
CA VAL A 82 13.59 -6.64 8.80
C VAL A 82 14.62 -6.90 7.71
N SER A 83 14.18 -7.15 6.49
CA SER A 83 15.05 -7.44 5.34
C SER A 83 14.75 -6.50 4.16
N ASN A 84 15.55 -6.66 3.09
CA ASN A 84 15.42 -5.87 1.86
C ASN A 84 13.99 -5.88 1.32
N HIS A 85 13.57 -4.73 0.77
CA HIS A 85 12.33 -4.54 0.00
C HIS A 85 11.02 -4.88 0.72
N LYS A 86 11.04 -4.93 2.06
CA LYS A 86 9.81 -5.17 2.83
C LYS A 86 8.82 -4.03 2.67
N GLY A 87 7.53 -4.39 2.61
CA GLY A 87 6.42 -3.46 2.54
C GLY A 87 6.34 -2.58 3.78
N VAL A 88 5.90 -1.35 3.57
CA VAL A 88 5.65 -0.35 4.63
C VAL A 88 4.20 0.10 4.51
N ASN A 89 3.40 -0.16 5.53
CA ASN A 89 2.01 0.28 5.63
C ASN A 89 1.88 1.41 6.64
N VAL A 90 0.99 2.33 6.34
CA VAL A 90 0.69 3.48 7.22
C VAL A 90 -0.83 3.55 7.43
N PRO A 91 -1.36 2.73 8.35
CA PRO A 91 -2.80 2.63 8.56
C PRO A 91 -3.45 3.96 8.83
N GLY A 92 -4.55 4.25 8.11
CA GLY A 92 -5.33 5.48 8.27
C GLY A 92 -4.73 6.72 7.62
N ALA A 93 -3.52 6.68 7.06
CA ALA A 93 -2.95 7.81 6.33
C ALA A 93 -3.53 7.91 4.92
N ILE A 94 -3.76 9.15 4.48
CA ILE A 94 -4.14 9.44 3.08
C ILE A 94 -2.87 9.82 2.34
N LEU A 95 -2.37 8.89 1.54
CA LEU A 95 -1.12 9.08 0.80
C LEU A 95 -1.37 9.86 -0.50
N SER A 96 -0.57 10.89 -0.75
CA SER A 96 -0.61 11.70 -1.97
C SER A 96 0.10 11.05 -3.18
N MET A 97 0.43 9.75 -3.08
CA MET A 97 1.04 8.98 -4.16
C MET A 97 0.11 8.89 -5.38
N PRO A 98 0.61 9.11 -6.61
CA PRO A 98 -0.11 8.73 -7.83
C PRO A 98 -0.50 7.25 -7.78
N TYR A 99 -1.68 6.92 -8.31
CA TYR A 99 -2.11 5.52 -8.32
C TYR A 99 -1.32 4.67 -9.33
N ILE A 100 -1.08 5.20 -10.51
CA ILE A 100 -0.30 4.56 -11.57
C ILE A 100 1.12 5.10 -11.57
N SER A 101 2.10 4.25 -11.31
CA SER A 101 3.51 4.54 -11.54
C SER A 101 3.89 4.31 -13.01
N GLU A 102 5.09 4.73 -13.41
CA GLU A 102 5.63 4.43 -14.74
C GLU A 102 5.73 2.91 -14.99
N VAL A 103 6.07 2.14 -13.95
CA VAL A 103 6.13 0.67 -14.01
C VAL A 103 4.73 0.09 -14.15
N ASP A 104 3.75 0.54 -13.34
CA ASP A 104 2.36 0.10 -13.47
C ASP A 104 1.81 0.39 -14.88
N LEU A 105 2.12 1.56 -15.44
CA LEU A 105 1.70 1.90 -16.80
C LEU A 105 2.30 0.93 -17.83
N ALA A 106 3.58 0.62 -17.73
CA ALA A 106 4.25 -0.33 -18.63
C ALA A 106 3.64 -1.73 -18.51
N ASP A 107 3.35 -2.19 -17.29
CA ASP A 107 2.75 -3.50 -17.04
C ASP A 107 1.31 -3.58 -17.56
N ILE A 108 0.51 -2.53 -17.40
CA ILE A 108 -0.86 -2.46 -17.94
C ILE A 108 -0.81 -2.51 -19.48
N VAL A 109 0.09 -1.74 -20.11
CA VAL A 109 0.27 -1.74 -21.57
C VAL A 109 0.69 -3.13 -22.05
N PHE A 110 1.63 -3.76 -21.39
CA PHE A 110 2.07 -5.13 -21.69
C PHE A 110 0.88 -6.11 -21.62
N GLY A 111 0.07 -6.04 -20.56
CA GLY A 111 -1.13 -6.89 -20.43
C GLY A 111 -2.13 -6.68 -21.56
N VAL A 112 -2.35 -5.43 -21.99
CA VAL A 112 -3.21 -5.11 -23.13
C VAL A 112 -2.66 -5.71 -24.43
N GLU A 113 -1.38 -5.51 -24.71
CA GLU A 113 -0.73 -5.98 -25.95
C GLU A 113 -0.68 -7.53 -26.03
N HIS A 114 -0.67 -8.20 -24.88
CA HIS A 114 -0.64 -9.68 -24.81
C HIS A 114 -2.02 -10.30 -24.61
N GLY A 115 -3.09 -9.51 -24.67
CA GLY A 115 -4.47 -10.02 -24.66
C GLY A 115 -4.89 -10.64 -23.34
N PHE A 116 -4.47 -10.08 -22.22
CA PHE A 116 -4.91 -10.55 -20.90
C PHE A 116 -6.42 -10.30 -20.72
N ASP A 117 -7.09 -11.17 -19.97
CA ASP A 117 -8.52 -11.08 -19.71
C ASP A 117 -8.85 -10.16 -18.52
N PHE A 118 -7.97 -10.14 -17.52
CA PHE A 118 -8.19 -9.41 -16.27
C PHE A 118 -6.96 -8.62 -15.83
N ILE A 119 -7.20 -7.46 -15.21
CA ILE A 119 -6.24 -6.72 -14.40
C ILE A 119 -6.74 -6.74 -12.95
N ALA A 120 -5.94 -7.31 -12.04
CA ALA A 120 -6.18 -7.20 -10.60
C ALA A 120 -5.46 -5.96 -10.08
N ALA A 121 -6.21 -4.88 -9.90
CA ALA A 121 -5.69 -3.58 -9.49
C ALA A 121 -5.49 -3.56 -7.97
N SER A 122 -4.23 -3.57 -7.50
CA SER A 122 -3.87 -3.57 -6.08
C SER A 122 -3.98 -2.18 -5.46
N PHE A 123 -4.24 -2.12 -4.15
CA PHE A 123 -4.28 -0.91 -3.33
C PHE A 123 -5.23 0.17 -3.87
N VAL A 124 -6.38 -0.22 -4.39
CA VAL A 124 -7.42 0.71 -4.86
C VAL A 124 -7.95 1.52 -3.66
N ARG A 125 -7.96 2.84 -3.80
CA ARG A 125 -8.39 3.79 -2.77
C ARG A 125 -9.68 4.50 -3.13
N THR A 126 -9.85 4.82 -4.42
CA THR A 126 -10.96 5.63 -4.94
C THR A 126 -11.47 5.12 -6.28
N ARG A 127 -12.63 5.63 -6.71
CA ARG A 127 -13.15 5.38 -8.04
C ARG A 127 -12.21 5.89 -9.15
N GLU A 128 -11.51 7.00 -8.88
CA GLU A 128 -10.59 7.63 -9.81
C GLU A 128 -9.41 6.70 -10.12
N ASP A 129 -8.92 5.96 -9.14
CA ASP A 129 -7.87 4.95 -9.31
C ASP A 129 -8.27 3.91 -10.38
N ILE A 130 -9.51 3.41 -10.33
CA ILE A 130 -10.04 2.46 -11.32
C ILE A 130 -10.27 3.13 -12.68
N GLN A 131 -10.76 4.36 -12.69
CA GLN A 131 -10.99 5.10 -13.93
C GLN A 131 -9.69 5.41 -14.68
N GLU A 132 -8.60 5.67 -13.95
CA GLU A 132 -7.26 5.86 -14.52
C GLU A 132 -6.79 4.59 -15.25
N VAL A 133 -6.91 3.41 -14.62
CA VAL A 133 -6.59 2.11 -15.25
C VAL A 133 -7.49 1.88 -16.47
N ARG A 134 -8.79 2.11 -16.34
CA ARG A 134 -9.77 1.92 -17.41
C ARG A 134 -9.45 2.78 -18.62
N LYS A 135 -9.11 4.04 -18.41
CA LYS A 135 -8.72 4.93 -19.49
C LYS A 135 -7.53 4.41 -20.29
N ILE A 136 -6.49 3.89 -19.60
CA ILE A 136 -5.32 3.31 -20.25
C ILE A 136 -5.69 2.11 -21.13
N VAL A 137 -6.61 1.27 -20.66
CA VAL A 137 -7.12 0.07 -21.35
C VAL A 137 -7.96 0.46 -22.56
N GLU A 138 -8.92 1.38 -22.38
CA GLU A 138 -9.85 1.83 -23.43
C GLU A 138 -9.16 2.63 -24.53
N ASP A 139 -8.21 3.50 -24.19
CA ASP A 139 -7.39 4.27 -25.16
C ASP A 139 -6.61 3.35 -26.12
N ARG A 140 -6.45 2.06 -25.76
CA ARG A 140 -5.80 1.01 -26.58
C ARG A 140 -6.79 0.04 -27.21
N GLY A 141 -8.10 0.35 -27.15
CA GLY A 141 -9.15 -0.48 -27.74
C GLY A 141 -9.37 -1.83 -27.06
N SER A 142 -8.84 -2.03 -25.86
CA SER A 142 -8.98 -3.28 -25.11
C SER A 142 -10.26 -3.32 -24.26
N LYS A 143 -10.72 -4.53 -23.96
CA LYS A 143 -11.90 -4.80 -23.12
C LYS A 143 -11.51 -5.60 -21.86
N ILE A 144 -10.26 -5.54 -21.46
CA ILE A 144 -9.76 -6.18 -20.23
C ILE A 144 -10.64 -5.76 -19.05
N LYS A 145 -11.01 -6.76 -18.23
CA LYS A 145 -11.81 -6.53 -17.04
C LYS A 145 -10.93 -6.10 -15.87
N ILE A 146 -11.39 -5.12 -15.10
CA ILE A 146 -10.65 -4.55 -13.98
C ILE A 146 -11.28 -5.03 -12.67
N ILE A 147 -10.51 -5.79 -11.90
CA ILE A 147 -10.88 -6.27 -10.57
C ILE A 147 -10.21 -5.38 -9.53
N ALA A 148 -11.00 -4.62 -8.79
CA ALA A 148 -10.49 -3.78 -7.71
C ALA A 148 -10.14 -4.62 -6.48
N LYS A 149 -8.89 -4.62 -6.05
CA LYS A 149 -8.47 -5.24 -4.79
C LYS A 149 -8.68 -4.25 -3.65
N ILE A 150 -9.52 -4.61 -2.68
CA ILE A 150 -9.83 -3.80 -1.51
C ILE A 150 -8.91 -4.26 -0.38
N GLU A 151 -7.92 -3.44 -0.07
CA GLU A 151 -6.78 -3.78 0.78
C GLU A 151 -6.52 -2.78 1.90
N ASN A 152 -7.17 -1.59 1.87
CA ASN A 152 -6.90 -0.50 2.79
C ASN A 152 -8.19 0.17 3.27
N MET A 153 -8.07 0.96 4.34
CA MET A 153 -9.22 1.66 4.94
C MET A 153 -9.89 2.63 3.98
N GLN A 154 -9.12 3.35 3.15
CA GLN A 154 -9.68 4.32 2.18
C GLN A 154 -10.53 3.61 1.12
N GLY A 155 -10.08 2.46 0.61
CA GLY A 155 -10.86 1.64 -0.33
C GLY A 155 -12.15 1.12 0.29
N ILE A 156 -12.15 0.78 1.58
CA ILE A 156 -13.37 0.37 2.30
C ILE A 156 -14.35 1.52 2.46
N GLN A 157 -13.86 2.71 2.78
CA GLN A 157 -14.70 3.91 2.92
C GLN A 157 -15.35 4.30 1.59
N ASN A 158 -14.64 4.13 0.47
CA ASN A 158 -15.10 4.48 -0.88
C ASN A 158 -15.66 3.26 -1.66
N LEU A 159 -15.96 2.17 -0.96
CA LEU A 159 -16.31 0.88 -1.57
C LEU A 159 -17.45 0.98 -2.60
N GLU A 160 -18.52 1.71 -2.30
CA GLU A 160 -19.67 1.86 -3.18
C GLU A 160 -19.28 2.52 -4.51
N GLU A 161 -18.50 3.59 -4.46
CA GLU A 161 -18.04 4.29 -5.66
C GLU A 161 -17.08 3.45 -6.49
N ILE A 162 -16.23 2.65 -5.83
CA ILE A 162 -15.30 1.73 -6.50
C ILE A 162 -16.07 0.61 -7.22
N ILE A 163 -17.03 -0.02 -6.55
CA ILE A 163 -17.86 -1.10 -7.14
C ILE A 163 -18.60 -0.60 -8.37
N ASN A 164 -19.09 0.65 -8.36
CA ASN A 164 -19.83 1.24 -9.50
C ASN A 164 -19.00 1.40 -10.77
N VAL A 165 -17.67 1.37 -10.70
CA VAL A 165 -16.77 1.58 -11.85
C VAL A 165 -15.84 0.41 -12.14
N ALA A 166 -15.71 -0.54 -11.24
CA ALA A 166 -14.95 -1.77 -11.43
C ALA A 166 -15.81 -2.86 -12.10
N ASP A 167 -15.18 -3.83 -12.76
CA ASP A 167 -15.87 -5.01 -13.28
C ASP A 167 -16.06 -6.10 -12.20
N GLY A 168 -15.37 -5.98 -11.08
CA GLY A 168 -15.47 -6.85 -9.93
C GLY A 168 -14.56 -6.38 -8.80
N ILE A 169 -14.65 -7.05 -7.66
CA ILE A 169 -13.79 -6.76 -6.51
C ILE A 169 -13.07 -8.04 -6.03
N MET A 170 -11.93 -7.84 -5.42
CA MET A 170 -11.22 -8.88 -4.67
C MET A 170 -11.11 -8.43 -3.20
N VAL A 171 -11.62 -9.24 -2.29
CA VAL A 171 -11.49 -9.04 -0.85
C VAL A 171 -10.13 -9.59 -0.42
N ALA A 172 -9.11 -8.75 -0.42
CA ALA A 172 -7.73 -9.12 -0.10
C ALA A 172 -7.54 -9.17 1.42
N ARG A 173 -8.01 -10.24 2.06
CA ARG A 173 -8.09 -10.35 3.53
C ARG A 173 -6.75 -10.24 4.24
N GLY A 174 -5.66 -10.73 3.62
CA GLY A 174 -4.31 -10.67 4.17
C GLY A 174 -3.88 -9.21 4.33
N ASP A 175 -3.83 -8.48 3.21
CA ASP A 175 -3.40 -7.08 3.18
C ASP A 175 -4.35 -6.18 4.00
N MET A 176 -5.66 -6.44 3.90
CA MET A 176 -6.68 -5.72 4.68
C MET A 176 -6.45 -5.89 6.19
N GLY A 177 -6.09 -7.10 6.65
CA GLY A 177 -5.86 -7.40 8.06
C GLY A 177 -4.58 -6.76 8.62
N VAL A 178 -3.71 -6.18 7.78
CA VAL A 178 -2.58 -5.37 8.22
C VAL A 178 -3.04 -3.98 8.68
N GLU A 179 -4.04 -3.41 8.00
CA GLU A 179 -4.49 -2.03 8.27
C GLU A 179 -5.77 -1.94 9.11
N ILE A 180 -6.48 -3.05 9.28
CA ILE A 180 -7.79 -3.09 9.91
C ILE A 180 -7.80 -4.16 11.00
N PRO A 181 -8.50 -3.95 12.13
CA PRO A 181 -8.66 -4.97 13.16
C PRO A 181 -9.15 -6.30 12.56
N LEU A 182 -8.46 -7.40 12.86
CA LEU A 182 -8.73 -8.71 12.26
C LEU A 182 -10.17 -9.17 12.48
N GLU A 183 -10.77 -8.81 13.60
CA GLU A 183 -12.18 -9.13 13.95
C GLU A 183 -13.19 -8.40 13.05
N GLU A 184 -12.81 -7.29 12.41
CA GLU A 184 -13.67 -6.56 11.49
C GLU A 184 -13.66 -7.14 10.07
N VAL A 185 -12.56 -7.81 9.68
CA VAL A 185 -12.37 -8.33 8.32
C VAL A 185 -13.52 -9.23 7.85
N PRO A 186 -14.05 -10.20 8.64
CA PRO A 186 -15.18 -11.03 8.22
C PRO A 186 -16.48 -10.24 8.01
N ILE A 187 -16.69 -9.19 8.80
CA ILE A 187 -17.88 -8.31 8.71
C ILE A 187 -17.80 -7.50 7.41
N LEU A 188 -16.64 -6.90 7.16
CA LEU A 188 -16.36 -6.13 5.95
C LEU A 188 -16.47 -7.00 4.70
N GLN A 189 -15.91 -8.21 4.73
CA GLN A 189 -16.04 -9.18 3.62
C GLN A 189 -17.51 -9.44 3.26
N LYS A 190 -18.37 -9.71 4.26
CA LYS A 190 -19.81 -9.94 4.01
C LYS A 190 -20.48 -8.71 3.39
N LYS A 191 -20.14 -7.51 3.88
CA LYS A 191 -20.65 -6.25 3.33
C LYS A 191 -20.23 -6.09 1.86
N MET A 192 -18.95 -6.28 1.56
CA MET A 192 -18.40 -6.19 0.20
C MET A 192 -19.08 -7.13 -0.78
N ILE A 193 -19.21 -8.42 -0.39
CA ILE A 193 -19.87 -9.43 -1.22
C ILE A 193 -21.33 -9.05 -1.48
N LYS A 194 -22.06 -8.64 -0.43
CA LYS A 194 -23.45 -8.22 -0.57
C LYS A 194 -23.62 -7.05 -1.54
N MET A 195 -22.74 -6.06 -1.47
CA MET A 195 -22.78 -4.89 -2.35
C MET A 195 -22.41 -5.26 -3.80
N ALA A 196 -21.37 -6.06 -4.00
CA ALA A 196 -20.93 -6.47 -5.33
C ALA A 196 -21.96 -7.37 -6.05
N VAL A 197 -22.68 -8.25 -5.31
CA VAL A 197 -23.72 -9.13 -5.90
C VAL A 197 -25.02 -8.37 -6.22
N ALA A 198 -25.24 -7.21 -5.60
CA ALA A 198 -26.43 -6.38 -5.82
C ALA A 198 -26.32 -5.48 -7.08
N GLN A 199 -25.14 -5.40 -7.71
CA GLN A 199 -24.84 -4.68 -8.96
C GLN A 199 -24.90 -5.62 -10.16
#